data_dee085ceaed672a97f57d2eb4821a4ed
#
_entry.id   dee085ceaed672a97f57d2eb4821a4ed
#
_cell.length_a   1.000
_cell.length_b   1.000
_cell.length_c   1.000
_cell.angle_alpha   90.00
_cell.angle_beta   90.00
_cell.angle_gamma   90.00
#
_symmetry.space_group_name_H-M   'P 1'
#
loop_
_entity.id
_entity.type
_entity.pdbx_description
1 polymer ?
#
loop_
_entity_poly.entity_id
_entity_poly.type
_entity_poly.pdbx_seq_one_letter_code
_entity_poly.pdbx_strand_id
1 'polypeptide(L)'
;MSRISLLIKPASSLCNMNCHYCFYADVVGHRHSLLSRVMDNEVMVSVIEKGLSFDTVHFAFQGGEPTLAGLKFFKNFIREVNKRKNSQKISYAIQTNGTLLDEEWLRFFKNNDFLIGVSIDGTKACHDSLRSIGNKPTFDRIINNIHLMKKFGLRINILTVITPLLTDSVEEIYTFYKKEGFSHIQFIPCLPDLNQLSNNFSLSPYKFYEFYKKLFNLWYQDYLKGKYVSISLFEDLIMIFSGRMPRTCGMLGSCQIQYIIESDGNVYPCDFYALDCYRMGNILTDELDTMREGETAQEFIRKPESLDNICLKCRFVNICQGNCKRMKSILIDKDYCGYQMFLEETYQIFYTIAKELSY
;
A
#
# COMPACT_ATOMS: atom_id res chain seq x y z
N MET A 1 5.06 23.18 -10.24
CA MET A 1 4.41 22.88 -8.94
C MET A 1 5.11 21.70 -8.30
N SER A 2 5.75 21.94 -7.15
CA SER A 2 6.42 20.89 -6.36
C SER A 2 5.39 20.01 -5.65
N ARG A 3 5.68 18.69 -5.53
CA ARG A 3 4.75 17.73 -4.95
C ARG A 3 5.48 16.75 -4.04
N ILE A 4 4.88 16.44 -2.89
CA ILE A 4 5.39 15.43 -1.96
C ILE A 4 4.29 14.54 -1.41
N SER A 5 4.66 13.30 -1.10
CA SER A 5 3.84 12.37 -0.33
C SER A 5 4.64 11.91 0.88
N LEU A 6 4.08 12.06 2.07
CA LEU A 6 4.68 11.66 3.33
C LEU A 6 3.85 10.52 3.94
N LEU A 7 4.46 9.36 4.17
CA LEU A 7 3.83 8.25 4.84
C LEU A 7 4.21 8.27 6.32
N ILE A 8 3.27 8.64 7.15
CA ILE A 8 3.44 8.91 8.57
C ILE A 8 2.98 7.71 9.38
N LYS A 9 3.80 7.27 10.33
CA LYS A 9 3.49 6.19 11.26
C LYS A 9 3.27 6.73 12.68
N PRO A 10 2.08 7.29 12.97
CA PRO A 10 1.85 8.05 14.19
C PRO A 10 1.92 7.19 15.45
N ALA A 11 1.69 5.88 15.34
CA ALA A 11 1.76 4.91 16.43
C ALA A 11 2.89 3.88 16.23
N SER A 12 3.76 4.08 15.22
CA SER A 12 4.83 3.15 14.85
C SER A 12 4.37 1.68 14.82
N SER A 13 4.96 0.80 15.64
CA SER A 13 4.64 -0.63 15.66
C SER A 13 3.42 -1.00 16.51
N LEU A 14 2.81 -0.05 17.23
CA LEU A 14 1.62 -0.34 18.01
C LEU A 14 0.48 -0.81 17.09
N CYS A 15 -0.04 -2.00 17.38
CA CYS A 15 -1.20 -2.57 16.70
C CYS A 15 -2.02 -3.39 17.69
N ASN A 16 -3.34 -3.32 17.55
CA ASN A 16 -4.27 -4.13 18.34
C ASN A 16 -4.59 -5.48 17.69
N MET A 17 -4.03 -5.76 16.50
CA MET A 17 -4.20 -7.01 15.78
C MET A 17 -2.89 -7.78 15.64
N ASN A 18 -3.01 -9.12 15.50
CA ASN A 18 -1.93 -10.04 15.20
C ASN A 18 -2.19 -10.74 13.87
N CYS A 19 -1.85 -10.07 12.75
CA CYS A 19 -1.95 -10.69 11.44
C CYS A 19 -0.76 -11.62 11.20
N HIS A 20 -1.02 -12.86 10.77
CA HIS A 20 0.02 -13.90 10.62
C HIS A 20 1.11 -13.57 9.59
N TYR A 21 0.82 -12.71 8.64
CA TYR A 21 1.70 -12.30 7.54
C TYR A 21 2.17 -10.84 7.65
N CYS A 22 2.13 -10.23 8.82
CA CYS A 22 2.36 -8.79 8.96
C CYS A 22 3.82 -8.43 8.63
N PHE A 23 4.05 -7.89 7.43
CA PHE A 23 5.37 -7.47 6.99
C PHE A 23 5.99 -6.40 7.90
N TYR A 24 5.14 -5.55 8.51
CA TYR A 24 5.64 -4.48 9.36
C TYR A 24 6.13 -4.99 10.72
N ALA A 25 5.51 -6.03 11.26
CA ALA A 25 6.00 -6.72 12.45
C ALA A 25 7.37 -7.35 12.18
N ASP A 26 7.57 -7.98 11.01
CA ASP A 26 8.85 -8.50 10.56
C ASP A 26 9.91 -7.39 10.43
N VAL A 27 9.58 -6.29 9.72
CA VAL A 27 10.49 -5.13 9.57
C VAL A 27 10.92 -4.58 10.94
N VAL A 28 9.98 -4.40 11.86
CA VAL A 28 10.26 -3.91 13.22
C VAL A 28 11.14 -4.89 13.99
N GLY A 29 10.94 -6.20 13.85
CA GLY A 29 11.76 -7.24 14.45
C GLY A 29 13.22 -7.21 14.03
N HIS A 30 13.55 -6.58 12.90
CA HIS A 30 14.91 -6.41 12.39
C HIS A 30 15.56 -5.06 12.75
N ARG A 31 14.93 -4.25 13.61
CA ARG A 31 15.49 -2.97 14.10
C ARG A 31 16.12 -3.12 15.47
N HIS A 32 17.11 -2.30 15.76
CA HIS A 32 17.75 -2.28 17.09
C HIS A 32 16.85 -1.67 18.17
N SER A 33 15.99 -0.74 17.82
CA SER A 33 15.03 -0.11 18.75
C SER A 33 13.59 -0.44 18.35
N LEU A 34 12.86 -1.05 19.27
CA LEU A 34 11.42 -1.24 19.14
C LEU A 34 10.72 0.08 19.48
N LEU A 35 10.16 0.73 18.47
CA LEU A 35 9.38 1.95 18.67
C LEU A 35 7.91 1.58 18.90
N SER A 36 7.51 1.57 20.17
CA SER A 36 6.12 1.36 20.61
C SER A 36 5.59 2.62 21.29
N ARG A 37 5.62 3.75 20.57
CA ARG A 37 5.15 5.02 21.11
C ARG A 37 4.32 5.79 20.07
N VAL A 38 3.48 6.68 20.57
CA VAL A 38 2.78 7.65 19.74
C VAL A 38 3.71 8.82 19.43
N MET A 39 3.66 9.33 18.19
CA MET A 39 4.39 10.50 17.72
C MET A 39 4.07 11.71 18.61
N ASP A 40 5.09 12.40 19.08
CA ASP A 40 4.92 13.62 19.87
C ASP A 40 4.61 14.86 19.01
N ASN A 41 4.30 15.97 19.67
CA ASN A 41 3.92 17.19 18.98
C ASN A 41 5.09 17.82 18.19
N GLU A 42 6.32 17.67 18.64
CA GLU A 42 7.50 18.26 17.99
C GLU A 42 7.74 17.60 16.64
N VAL A 43 7.76 16.26 16.61
CA VAL A 43 7.87 15.47 15.37
C VAL A 43 6.69 15.78 14.44
N MET A 44 5.45 15.77 14.97
CA MET A 44 4.25 16.06 14.20
C MET A 44 4.33 17.44 13.51
N VAL A 45 4.73 18.48 14.24
CA VAL A 45 4.84 19.85 13.71
C VAL A 45 5.93 19.94 12.65
N SER A 46 7.09 19.32 12.88
CA SER A 46 8.18 19.27 11.90
C SER A 46 7.76 18.58 10.59
N VAL A 47 7.03 17.45 10.68
CA VAL A 47 6.44 16.78 9.49
C VAL A 47 5.53 17.72 8.72
N ILE A 48 4.68 18.46 9.41
CA ILE A 48 3.73 19.39 8.78
C ILE A 48 4.49 20.54 8.11
N GLU A 49 5.41 21.18 8.79
CA GLU A 49 6.16 22.32 8.27
C GLU A 49 6.97 21.95 7.03
N LYS A 50 7.70 20.83 7.07
CA LYS A 50 8.46 20.36 5.91
C LYS A 50 7.55 19.87 4.76
N GLY A 51 6.41 19.28 5.07
CA GLY A 51 5.41 18.93 4.04
C GLY A 51 4.83 20.19 3.36
N LEU A 52 4.53 21.23 4.13
CA LEU A 52 3.95 22.48 3.62
C LEU A 52 4.96 23.37 2.86
N SER A 53 6.23 23.03 2.78
CA SER A 53 7.19 23.67 1.87
C SER A 53 6.94 23.34 0.40
N PHE A 54 6.07 22.35 0.10
CA PHE A 54 5.69 21.94 -1.25
C PHE A 54 4.31 22.48 -1.65
N ASP A 55 4.09 22.75 -2.94
CA ASP A 55 2.80 23.25 -3.46
C ASP A 55 1.65 22.25 -3.30
N THR A 56 1.96 20.98 -3.35
CA THR A 56 0.99 19.89 -3.17
C THR A 56 1.57 18.87 -2.19
N VAL A 57 0.84 18.59 -1.11
CA VAL A 57 1.25 17.62 -0.11
C VAL A 57 0.16 16.57 0.14
N HIS A 58 0.58 15.32 0.17
CA HIS A 58 -0.24 14.20 0.55
C HIS A 58 0.25 13.62 1.88
N PHE A 59 -0.55 13.76 2.93
CA PHE A 59 -0.31 13.14 4.23
C PHE A 59 -1.04 11.81 4.31
N ALA A 60 -0.30 10.70 4.28
CA ALA A 60 -0.83 9.35 4.42
C ALA A 60 -0.44 8.79 5.79
N PHE A 61 -1.38 8.16 6.49
CA PHE A 61 -1.16 7.58 7.81
C PHE A 61 -1.26 6.06 7.73
N GLN A 62 -0.25 5.38 8.25
CA GLN A 62 -0.13 3.92 8.26
C GLN A 62 0.75 3.47 9.43
N GLY A 63 1.20 2.23 9.46
CA GLY A 63 2.11 1.67 10.46
C GLY A 63 1.57 0.37 11.03
N GLY A 64 1.60 0.20 12.34
CA GLY A 64 0.87 -0.86 13.02
C GLY A 64 -0.63 -0.63 12.84
N GLU A 65 -1.25 0.08 13.80
CA GLU A 65 -2.60 0.63 13.60
C GLU A 65 -2.58 2.14 13.93
N PRO A 66 -2.70 3.02 12.93
CA PRO A 66 -2.56 4.46 13.14
C PRO A 66 -3.62 5.05 14.08
N THR A 67 -4.83 4.45 14.16
CA THR A 67 -5.90 4.94 15.03
C THR A 67 -5.57 4.77 16.53
N LEU A 68 -4.58 3.96 16.89
CA LEU A 68 -4.06 3.87 18.25
C LEU A 68 -3.35 5.14 18.74
N ALA A 69 -2.94 6.03 17.83
CA ALA A 69 -2.50 7.38 18.21
C ALA A 69 -3.63 8.22 18.83
N GLY A 70 -4.88 7.78 18.65
CA GLY A 70 -6.09 8.40 19.18
C GLY A 70 -6.58 9.59 18.34
N LEU A 71 -7.88 9.81 18.36
CA LEU A 71 -8.54 10.88 17.59
C LEU A 71 -8.00 12.28 17.93
N LYS A 72 -7.54 12.47 19.17
CA LYS A 72 -6.94 13.72 19.63
C LYS A 72 -5.67 14.06 18.82
N PHE A 73 -4.82 13.07 18.51
CA PHE A 73 -3.64 13.27 17.65
C PHE A 73 -4.06 13.80 16.27
N PHE A 74 -5.02 13.17 15.62
CA PHE A 74 -5.47 13.56 14.29
C PHE A 74 -6.15 14.93 14.28
N LYS A 75 -6.96 15.24 15.30
CA LYS A 75 -7.54 16.58 15.47
C LYS A 75 -6.46 17.65 15.62
N ASN A 76 -5.41 17.37 16.39
CA ASN A 76 -4.25 18.24 16.53
C ASN A 76 -3.50 18.41 15.21
N PHE A 77 -3.24 17.32 14.50
CA PHE A 77 -2.57 17.34 13.20
C PHE A 77 -3.28 18.29 12.22
N ILE A 78 -4.58 18.12 12.03
CA ILE A 78 -5.39 18.98 11.16
C ILE A 78 -5.39 20.45 11.63
N ARG A 79 -5.47 20.67 12.94
CA ARG A 79 -5.40 22.01 13.51
C ARG A 79 -4.06 22.69 13.20
N GLU A 80 -2.94 21.97 13.37
CA GLU A 80 -1.60 22.51 13.10
C GLU A 80 -1.36 22.73 11.60
N VAL A 81 -1.88 21.87 10.73
CA VAL A 81 -1.90 22.10 9.28
C VAL A 81 -2.70 23.36 8.95
N ASN A 82 -3.91 23.51 9.48
CA ASN A 82 -4.77 24.68 9.20
C ASN A 82 -4.19 26.02 9.68
N LYS A 83 -3.36 26.01 10.73
CA LYS A 83 -2.65 27.20 11.21
C LYS A 83 -1.52 27.64 10.29
N ARG A 84 -0.87 26.70 9.56
CA ARG A 84 0.36 26.93 8.80
C ARG A 84 0.16 26.92 7.29
N LYS A 85 -0.91 26.29 6.79
CA LYS A 85 -1.18 26.25 5.36
C LYS A 85 -1.50 27.65 4.81
N ASN A 86 -1.04 27.89 3.59
CA ASN A 86 -1.40 29.05 2.78
C ASN A 86 -2.17 28.60 1.54
N SER A 87 -1.50 28.48 0.40
CA SER A 87 -2.07 28.09 -0.91
C SER A 87 -1.86 26.63 -1.29
N GLN A 88 -1.26 25.82 -0.40
CA GLN A 88 -0.93 24.43 -0.70
C GLN A 88 -2.20 23.58 -0.92
N LYS A 89 -2.12 22.68 -1.91
CA LYS A 89 -3.14 21.62 -2.10
C LYS A 89 -2.81 20.46 -1.17
N ILE A 90 -3.71 20.18 -0.22
CA ILE A 90 -3.50 19.17 0.80
C ILE A 90 -4.52 18.04 0.62
N SER A 91 -4.06 16.81 0.77
CA SER A 91 -4.89 15.62 0.80
C SER A 91 -4.48 14.68 1.91
N TYR A 92 -5.45 13.92 2.44
CA TYR A 92 -5.25 13.01 3.56
C TYR A 92 -5.70 11.61 3.20
N ALA A 93 -4.92 10.61 3.64
CA ALA A 93 -5.31 9.22 3.58
C ALA A 93 -4.94 8.50 4.87
N ILE A 94 -5.67 7.46 5.20
CA ILE A 94 -5.34 6.56 6.31
C ILE A 94 -5.54 5.11 5.87
N GLN A 95 -4.56 4.25 6.17
CA GLN A 95 -4.69 2.80 6.05
C GLN A 95 -4.88 2.22 7.45
N THR A 96 -6.01 1.58 7.68
CA THR A 96 -6.41 1.06 9.00
C THR A 96 -6.94 -0.36 8.92
N ASN A 97 -6.84 -1.10 10.01
CA ASN A 97 -7.53 -2.37 10.16
C ASN A 97 -9.06 -2.21 10.39
N GLY A 98 -9.52 -1.00 10.59
CA GLY A 98 -10.94 -0.65 10.68
C GLY A 98 -11.65 -1.07 11.99
N THR A 99 -10.94 -1.65 12.96
CA THR A 99 -11.59 -2.20 14.17
C THR A 99 -11.94 -1.16 15.23
N LEU A 100 -11.28 0.00 15.23
CA LEU A 100 -11.42 1.02 16.28
C LEU A 100 -12.27 2.23 15.86
N LEU A 101 -12.83 2.19 14.67
CA LEU A 101 -13.60 3.31 14.13
C LEU A 101 -15.03 3.34 14.70
N ASP A 102 -15.43 4.50 15.19
CA ASP A 102 -16.77 4.84 15.64
C ASP A 102 -17.30 6.08 14.90
N GLU A 103 -18.50 6.53 15.23
CA GLU A 103 -19.10 7.69 14.57
C GLU A 103 -18.28 8.97 14.72
N GLU A 104 -17.55 9.15 15.82
CA GLU A 104 -16.74 10.36 16.03
C GLU A 104 -15.57 10.38 15.05
N TRP A 105 -14.91 9.25 14.85
CA TRP A 105 -13.90 9.05 13.82
C TRP A 105 -14.46 9.31 12.41
N LEU A 106 -15.63 8.75 12.11
CA LEU A 106 -16.20 8.88 10.76
C LEU A 106 -16.61 10.32 10.44
N ARG A 107 -17.16 11.05 11.41
CA ARG A 107 -17.43 12.50 11.29
C ARG A 107 -16.14 13.28 11.05
N PHE A 108 -15.10 12.96 11.80
CA PHE A 108 -13.79 13.59 11.63
C PHE A 108 -13.22 13.35 10.23
N PHE A 109 -13.23 12.12 9.74
CA PHE A 109 -12.74 11.78 8.38
C PHE A 109 -13.57 12.48 7.29
N LYS A 110 -14.90 12.51 7.46
CA LYS A 110 -15.78 13.17 6.50
C LYS A 110 -15.50 14.68 6.41
N ASN A 111 -15.37 15.34 7.56
CA ASN A 111 -15.14 16.78 7.62
C ASN A 111 -13.78 17.21 7.06
N ASN A 112 -12.81 16.30 6.98
CA ASN A 112 -11.46 16.56 6.51
C ASN A 112 -11.11 15.83 5.21
N ASP A 113 -12.11 15.27 4.52
CA ASP A 113 -12.00 14.60 3.22
C ASP A 113 -10.91 13.52 3.16
N PHE A 114 -10.84 12.65 4.17
CA PHE A 114 -9.91 11.53 4.18
C PHE A 114 -10.29 10.45 3.16
N LEU A 115 -9.29 9.91 2.47
CA LEU A 115 -9.39 8.61 1.81
C LEU A 115 -9.08 7.52 2.84
N ILE A 116 -9.96 6.54 2.99
CA ILE A 116 -9.81 5.49 3.99
C ILE A 116 -9.51 4.17 3.30
N GLY A 117 -8.31 3.64 3.49
CA GLY A 117 -7.98 2.26 3.16
C GLY A 117 -8.37 1.35 4.32
N VAL A 118 -9.15 0.32 4.06
CA VAL A 118 -9.56 -0.68 5.06
C VAL A 118 -9.04 -2.05 4.66
N SER A 119 -8.39 -2.72 5.61
CA SER A 119 -7.84 -4.06 5.38
C SER A 119 -8.90 -5.14 5.53
N ILE A 120 -9.19 -5.87 4.44
CA ILE A 120 -10.04 -7.07 4.43
C ILE A 120 -9.42 -8.13 3.53
N ASP A 121 -9.27 -9.35 4.02
CA ASP A 121 -8.68 -10.46 3.27
C ASP A 121 -9.75 -11.47 2.82
N GLY A 122 -10.47 -11.09 1.79
CA GLY A 122 -11.45 -11.97 1.15
C GLY A 122 -12.72 -12.20 1.98
N THR A 123 -13.17 -13.44 2.01
CA THR A 123 -14.36 -13.86 2.75
C THR A 123 -14.10 -13.92 4.26
N LYS A 124 -15.18 -14.06 5.06
CA LYS A 124 -15.06 -14.20 6.52
C LYS A 124 -14.11 -15.30 6.94
N ALA A 125 -14.20 -16.47 6.30
CA ALA A 125 -13.35 -17.61 6.62
C ALA A 125 -11.86 -17.31 6.36
N CYS A 126 -11.54 -16.71 5.21
CA CYS A 126 -10.17 -16.30 4.87
C CYS A 126 -9.66 -15.23 5.85
N HIS A 127 -10.44 -14.18 6.05
CA HIS A 127 -10.04 -13.05 6.91
C HIS A 127 -9.77 -13.48 8.35
N ASP A 128 -10.71 -14.16 8.98
CA ASP A 128 -10.63 -14.53 10.41
C ASP A 128 -9.53 -15.57 10.68
N SER A 129 -9.10 -16.34 9.66
CA SER A 129 -7.96 -17.25 9.78
C SER A 129 -6.60 -16.55 9.72
N LEU A 130 -6.54 -15.32 9.19
CA LEU A 130 -5.30 -14.56 8.95
C LEU A 130 -5.16 -13.36 9.88
N ARG A 131 -6.28 -12.76 10.31
CA ARG A 131 -6.32 -11.49 11.04
C ARG A 131 -7.19 -11.63 12.29
N SER A 132 -6.59 -11.44 13.46
CA SER A 132 -7.29 -11.58 14.75
C SER A 132 -6.85 -10.55 15.78
N ILE A 133 -7.67 -10.38 16.81
CA ILE A 133 -7.34 -9.65 18.06
C ILE A 133 -7.34 -10.66 19.18
N GLY A 134 -6.16 -11.04 19.70
CA GLY A 134 -6.07 -12.04 20.75
C GLY A 134 -6.81 -13.33 20.42
N ASN A 135 -6.61 -13.84 19.20
CA ASN A 135 -7.29 -15.04 18.61
C ASN A 135 -8.81 -14.89 18.44
N LYS A 136 -9.38 -13.69 18.55
CA LYS A 136 -10.81 -13.45 18.28
C LYS A 136 -10.99 -12.96 16.83
N PRO A 137 -12.05 -13.43 16.14
CA PRO A 137 -12.39 -13.01 14.78
C PRO A 137 -12.71 -11.52 14.73
N THR A 138 -12.40 -10.88 13.61
CA THR A 138 -12.57 -9.43 13.43
C THR A 138 -13.43 -9.05 12.24
N PHE A 139 -13.71 -9.97 11.34
CA PHE A 139 -14.41 -9.73 10.08
C PHE A 139 -15.75 -8.99 10.25
N ASP A 140 -16.66 -9.51 11.08
CA ASP A 140 -18.01 -8.93 11.25
C ASP A 140 -17.93 -7.49 11.78
N ARG A 141 -17.01 -7.22 12.70
CA ARG A 141 -16.78 -5.87 13.23
C ARG A 141 -16.33 -4.91 12.14
N ILE A 142 -15.38 -5.34 11.29
CA ILE A 142 -14.84 -4.50 10.23
C ILE A 142 -15.89 -4.25 9.15
N ILE A 143 -16.66 -5.27 8.73
CA ILE A 143 -17.75 -5.13 7.76
C ILE A 143 -18.82 -4.16 8.28
N ASN A 144 -19.22 -4.27 9.54
CA ASN A 144 -20.16 -3.34 10.15
C ASN A 144 -19.65 -1.89 10.13
N ASN A 145 -18.36 -1.69 10.42
CA ASN A 145 -17.73 -0.37 10.33
C ASN A 145 -17.66 0.14 8.89
N ILE A 146 -17.40 -0.71 7.89
CA ILE A 146 -17.44 -0.32 6.48
C ILE A 146 -18.86 0.09 6.07
N HIS A 147 -19.90 -0.64 6.51
CA HIS A 147 -21.28 -0.27 6.25
C HIS A 147 -21.60 1.11 6.86
N LEU A 148 -21.09 1.38 8.05
CA LEU A 148 -21.24 2.69 8.69
C LEU A 148 -20.48 3.77 7.90
N MET A 149 -19.24 3.53 7.46
CA MET A 149 -18.48 4.45 6.61
C MET A 149 -19.24 4.80 5.33
N LYS A 150 -19.87 3.82 4.67
CA LYS A 150 -20.70 4.03 3.47
C LYS A 150 -21.91 4.92 3.77
N LYS A 151 -22.60 4.72 4.91
CA LYS A 151 -23.70 5.60 5.34
C LYS A 151 -23.26 7.04 5.54
N PHE A 152 -22.01 7.26 6.00
CA PHE A 152 -21.42 8.60 6.11
C PHE A 152 -20.94 9.16 4.76
N GLY A 153 -21.02 8.39 3.67
CA GLY A 153 -20.56 8.79 2.34
C GLY A 153 -19.03 9.02 2.29
N LEU A 154 -18.25 8.20 2.99
CA LEU A 154 -16.80 8.26 3.00
C LEU A 154 -16.21 7.57 1.76
N ARG A 155 -15.07 8.05 1.29
CA ARG A 155 -14.30 7.40 0.22
C ARG A 155 -13.51 6.24 0.81
N ILE A 156 -13.78 5.03 0.36
CA ILE A 156 -13.19 3.80 0.90
C ILE A 156 -12.45 3.07 -0.21
N ASN A 157 -11.25 2.61 0.10
CA ASN A 157 -10.47 1.65 -0.68
C ASN A 157 -10.29 0.36 0.14
N ILE A 158 -10.52 -0.78 -0.45
CA ILE A 158 -10.28 -2.09 0.20
C ILE A 158 -8.87 -2.56 -0.14
N LEU A 159 -8.12 -2.93 0.90
CA LEU A 159 -6.78 -3.50 0.77
C LEU A 159 -6.82 -4.95 1.24
N THR A 160 -6.41 -5.85 0.36
CA THR A 160 -6.41 -7.31 0.56
C THR A 160 -5.00 -7.84 0.37
N VAL A 161 -4.46 -8.55 1.36
CA VAL A 161 -3.19 -9.26 1.21
C VAL A 161 -3.44 -10.66 0.66
N ILE A 162 -2.87 -10.94 -0.52
CA ILE A 162 -3.04 -12.22 -1.20
C ILE A 162 -2.06 -13.23 -0.59
N THR A 163 -2.58 -14.21 0.13
CA THR A 163 -1.85 -15.40 0.58
C THR A 163 -2.22 -16.61 -0.31
N PRO A 164 -1.51 -17.75 -0.21
CA PRO A 164 -1.91 -18.97 -0.92
C PRO A 164 -3.36 -19.40 -0.66
N LEU A 165 -3.88 -19.16 0.54
CA LEU A 165 -5.28 -19.45 0.90
C LEU A 165 -6.28 -18.68 0.01
N LEU A 166 -6.00 -17.40 -0.31
CA LEU A 166 -6.90 -16.60 -1.12
C LEU A 166 -6.88 -16.99 -2.61
N THR A 167 -5.81 -17.62 -3.08
CA THR A 167 -5.72 -18.04 -4.49
C THR A 167 -6.72 -19.14 -4.87
N ASP A 168 -7.17 -19.91 -3.90
CA ASP A 168 -8.14 -20.97 -4.12
C ASP A 168 -9.59 -20.46 -4.08
N SER A 169 -9.81 -19.25 -3.54
CA SER A 169 -11.14 -18.64 -3.33
C SER A 169 -11.39 -17.35 -4.13
N VAL A 170 -10.66 -17.12 -5.22
CA VAL A 170 -10.72 -15.84 -6.00
C VAL A 170 -12.14 -15.49 -6.43
N GLU A 171 -12.91 -16.46 -6.93
CA GLU A 171 -14.27 -16.24 -7.42
C GLU A 171 -15.23 -15.86 -6.29
N GLU A 172 -15.12 -16.53 -5.14
CA GLU A 172 -15.92 -16.23 -3.95
C GLU A 172 -15.59 -14.83 -3.43
N ILE A 173 -14.29 -14.48 -3.36
CA ILE A 173 -13.80 -13.18 -2.89
C ILE A 173 -14.30 -12.07 -3.80
N TYR A 174 -14.16 -12.22 -5.12
CA TYR A 174 -14.58 -11.21 -6.07
C TYR A 174 -16.09 -11.02 -6.05
N THR A 175 -16.85 -12.12 -5.97
CA THR A 175 -18.32 -12.09 -5.85
C THR A 175 -18.76 -11.41 -4.55
N PHE A 176 -18.13 -11.75 -3.44
CA PHE A 176 -18.39 -11.12 -2.14
C PHE A 176 -18.10 -9.61 -2.20
N TYR A 177 -16.96 -9.19 -2.74
CA TYR A 177 -16.60 -7.77 -2.83
C TYR A 177 -17.59 -6.98 -3.70
N LYS A 178 -18.06 -7.55 -4.79
CA LYS A 178 -19.13 -6.94 -5.60
C LYS A 178 -20.44 -6.83 -4.86
N LYS A 179 -20.84 -7.86 -4.13
CA LYS A 179 -22.06 -7.86 -3.31
C LYS A 179 -22.00 -6.77 -2.24
N GLU A 180 -20.84 -6.61 -1.61
CA GLU A 180 -20.58 -5.52 -0.67
C GLU A 180 -20.47 -4.14 -1.35
N GLY A 181 -20.44 -4.06 -2.67
CA GLY A 181 -20.30 -2.81 -3.41
C GLY A 181 -18.93 -2.15 -3.21
N PHE A 182 -17.89 -2.94 -3.09
CA PHE A 182 -16.50 -2.45 -3.09
C PHE A 182 -16.09 -2.11 -4.52
N SER A 183 -15.87 -0.84 -4.78
CA SER A 183 -15.56 -0.32 -6.12
C SER A 183 -14.08 -0.05 -6.35
N HIS A 184 -13.29 0.02 -5.28
CA HIS A 184 -11.85 0.27 -5.35
C HIS A 184 -11.14 -0.77 -4.48
N ILE A 185 -10.33 -1.62 -5.12
CA ILE A 185 -9.68 -2.75 -4.46
C ILE A 185 -8.20 -2.77 -4.81
N GLN A 186 -7.38 -2.88 -3.79
CA GLN A 186 -5.95 -3.11 -3.92
C GLN A 186 -5.61 -4.51 -3.40
N PHE A 187 -5.23 -5.40 -4.30
CA PHE A 187 -4.67 -6.69 -3.98
C PHE A 187 -3.15 -6.58 -3.86
N ILE A 188 -2.60 -6.93 -2.71
CA ILE A 188 -1.16 -6.89 -2.44
C ILE A 188 -0.67 -8.32 -2.22
N PRO A 189 0.24 -8.83 -3.05
CA PRO A 189 0.84 -10.14 -2.82
C PRO A 189 1.55 -10.20 -1.47
N CYS A 190 1.29 -11.26 -0.69
CA CYS A 190 1.99 -11.50 0.55
C CYS A 190 3.46 -11.80 0.28
N LEU A 191 4.33 -11.03 0.93
CA LEU A 191 5.78 -11.17 0.80
C LEU A 191 6.32 -12.16 1.83
N PRO A 192 7.42 -12.86 1.57
CA PRO A 192 8.14 -13.59 2.60
C PRO A 192 8.75 -12.61 3.61
N ASP A 193 9.13 -13.12 4.77
CA ASP A 193 9.87 -12.33 5.76
C ASP A 193 11.21 -11.84 5.18
N LEU A 194 11.79 -10.81 5.77
CA LEU A 194 13.10 -10.31 5.38
C LEU A 194 14.14 -11.43 5.47
N ASN A 195 15.06 -11.47 4.50
CA ASN A 195 16.09 -12.50 4.40
C ASN A 195 15.59 -13.94 4.15
N GLN A 196 14.29 -14.11 3.84
CA GLN A 196 13.72 -15.39 3.42
C GLN A 196 13.27 -15.33 1.95
N LEU A 197 13.30 -16.46 1.26
CA LEU A 197 12.80 -16.59 -0.11
C LEU A 197 11.30 -16.92 -0.13
N SER A 198 10.81 -17.62 0.90
CA SER A 198 9.39 -17.99 1.05
C SER A 198 9.06 -18.27 2.51
N ASN A 199 7.78 -18.17 2.86
CA ASN A 199 7.19 -18.67 4.10
C ASN A 199 5.78 -19.22 3.82
N ASN A 200 5.08 -19.70 4.85
CA ASN A 200 3.75 -20.32 4.70
C ASN A 200 2.67 -19.39 4.15
N PHE A 201 2.88 -18.07 4.22
CA PHE A 201 1.90 -17.06 3.80
C PHE A 201 2.30 -16.35 2.52
N SER A 202 3.58 -16.38 2.16
CA SER A 202 4.07 -15.70 0.97
C SER A 202 3.58 -16.36 -0.31
N LEU A 203 3.30 -15.54 -1.31
CA LEU A 203 2.90 -16.02 -2.62
C LEU A 203 4.12 -16.61 -3.37
N SER A 204 3.91 -17.68 -4.12
CA SER A 204 4.85 -18.14 -5.14
C SER A 204 4.55 -17.48 -6.48
N PRO A 205 5.52 -17.43 -7.43
CA PRO A 205 5.28 -16.91 -8.77
C PRO A 205 4.12 -17.58 -9.50
N TYR A 206 3.95 -18.89 -9.31
CA TYR A 206 2.84 -19.64 -9.88
C TYR A 206 1.49 -19.23 -9.27
N LYS A 207 1.41 -19.10 -7.94
CA LYS A 207 0.20 -18.66 -7.26
C LYS A 207 -0.15 -17.19 -7.56
N PHE A 208 0.84 -16.33 -7.77
CA PHE A 208 0.65 -14.98 -8.29
C PHE A 208 -0.07 -15.00 -9.64
N TYR A 209 0.46 -15.79 -10.58
CA TYR A 209 -0.15 -15.92 -11.91
C TYR A 209 -1.57 -16.48 -11.84
N GLU A 210 -1.79 -17.58 -11.10
CA GLU A 210 -3.12 -18.18 -10.97
C GLU A 210 -4.16 -17.22 -10.41
N PHE A 211 -3.79 -16.49 -9.34
CA PHE A 211 -4.69 -15.51 -8.72
C PHE A 211 -5.10 -14.42 -9.71
N TYR A 212 -4.11 -13.74 -10.31
CA TYR A 212 -4.40 -12.62 -11.19
C TYR A 212 -5.04 -13.01 -12.50
N LYS A 213 -4.76 -14.20 -13.02
CA LYS A 213 -5.45 -14.76 -14.19
C LYS A 213 -6.93 -14.99 -13.91
N LYS A 214 -7.27 -15.69 -12.82
CA LYS A 214 -8.67 -15.90 -12.41
C LYS A 214 -9.39 -14.58 -12.17
N LEU A 215 -8.77 -13.68 -11.41
CA LEU A 215 -9.32 -12.36 -11.11
C LEU A 215 -9.56 -11.54 -12.39
N PHE A 216 -8.61 -11.56 -13.33
CA PHE A 216 -8.71 -10.84 -14.60
C PHE A 216 -9.89 -11.35 -15.44
N ASN A 217 -10.08 -12.65 -15.54
CA ASN A 217 -11.19 -13.23 -16.31
C ASN A 217 -12.56 -12.78 -15.74
N LEU A 218 -12.72 -12.79 -14.41
CA LEU A 218 -13.94 -12.32 -13.75
C LEU A 218 -14.16 -10.81 -13.96
N TRP A 219 -13.10 -10.02 -13.76
CA TRP A 219 -13.12 -8.58 -13.92
C TRP A 219 -13.42 -8.18 -15.38
N TYR A 220 -12.81 -8.84 -16.35
CA TYR A 220 -13.00 -8.52 -17.77
C TYR A 220 -14.42 -8.84 -18.25
N GLN A 221 -15.02 -9.93 -17.74
CA GLN A 221 -16.45 -10.22 -18.00
C GLN A 221 -17.39 -9.14 -17.45
N ASP A 222 -17.07 -8.55 -16.32
CA ASP A 222 -17.82 -7.43 -15.76
C ASP A 222 -17.54 -6.13 -16.52
N TYR A 223 -16.30 -5.88 -16.92
CA TYR A 223 -15.90 -4.74 -17.74
C TYR A 223 -16.70 -4.68 -19.04
N LEU A 224 -16.81 -5.80 -19.77
CA LEU A 224 -17.58 -5.92 -21.00
C LEU A 224 -19.09 -5.65 -20.80
N LYS A 225 -19.60 -5.84 -19.59
CA LYS A 225 -21.00 -5.54 -19.21
C LYS A 225 -21.18 -4.13 -18.65
N GLY A 226 -20.15 -3.28 -18.71
CA GLY A 226 -20.17 -1.93 -18.13
C GLY A 226 -20.16 -1.89 -16.60
N LYS A 227 -19.83 -3.00 -15.93
CA LYS A 227 -19.71 -3.09 -14.46
C LYS A 227 -18.27 -2.97 -14.06
N TYR A 228 -17.82 -1.75 -13.91
CA TYR A 228 -16.42 -1.47 -13.63
C TYR A 228 -16.10 -1.53 -12.13
N VAL A 229 -15.03 -2.29 -11.80
CA VAL A 229 -14.39 -2.31 -10.49
C VAL A 229 -12.94 -1.91 -10.66
N SER A 230 -12.49 -0.89 -9.94
CA SER A 230 -11.10 -0.45 -9.94
C SER A 230 -10.25 -1.45 -9.18
N ILE A 231 -9.32 -2.11 -9.85
CA ILE A 231 -8.32 -3.01 -9.28
C ILE A 231 -6.94 -2.42 -9.56
N SER A 232 -6.17 -2.11 -8.51
CA SER A 232 -4.95 -1.30 -8.62
C SER A 232 -3.97 -1.79 -9.68
N LEU A 233 -3.67 -3.11 -9.73
CA LEU A 233 -2.75 -3.67 -10.72
C LEU A 233 -3.26 -3.45 -12.16
N PHE A 234 -4.57 -3.62 -12.39
CA PHE A 234 -5.16 -3.47 -13.72
C PHE A 234 -5.18 -2.01 -14.17
N GLU A 235 -5.49 -1.09 -13.26
CA GLU A 235 -5.38 0.35 -13.49
C GLU A 235 -3.96 0.76 -13.88
N ASP A 236 -2.98 0.27 -13.12
CA ASP A 236 -1.56 0.58 -13.37
C ASP A 236 -1.09 0.02 -14.72
N LEU A 237 -1.54 -1.17 -15.11
CA LEU A 237 -1.25 -1.73 -16.45
C LEU A 237 -1.89 -0.89 -17.56
N ILE A 238 -3.15 -0.49 -17.39
CA ILE A 238 -3.82 0.41 -18.34
C ILE A 238 -3.05 1.74 -18.46
N MET A 239 -2.58 2.31 -17.34
CA MET A 239 -1.75 3.52 -17.36
C MET A 239 -0.44 3.31 -18.11
N ILE A 240 0.28 2.22 -17.83
CA ILE A 240 1.55 1.88 -18.51
C ILE A 240 1.33 1.76 -20.03
N PHE A 241 0.32 1.01 -20.44
CA PHE A 241 0.01 0.84 -21.87
C PHE A 241 -0.52 2.12 -22.54
N SER A 242 -1.02 3.08 -21.75
CA SER A 242 -1.36 4.44 -22.25
C SER A 242 -0.15 5.39 -22.28
N GLY A 243 1.07 4.92 -21.98
CA GLY A 243 2.26 5.75 -21.89
C GLY A 243 2.34 6.64 -20.63
N ARG A 244 1.50 6.37 -19.62
CA ARG A 244 1.46 7.11 -18.36
C ARG A 244 2.20 6.34 -17.26
N MET A 245 2.69 7.07 -16.25
CA MET A 245 3.34 6.46 -15.11
C MET A 245 2.31 5.73 -14.22
N PRO A 246 2.61 4.49 -13.77
CA PRO A 246 1.77 3.77 -12.81
C PRO A 246 1.78 4.49 -11.46
N ARG A 247 0.73 4.27 -10.67
CA ARG A 247 0.62 4.81 -9.31
C ARG A 247 1.43 3.97 -8.31
N THR A 248 1.51 2.68 -8.56
CA THR A 248 2.26 1.74 -7.70
C THR A 248 3.76 1.85 -7.96
N CYS A 249 4.52 2.08 -6.89
CA CYS A 249 5.97 2.14 -6.92
C CYS A 249 6.58 0.81 -7.39
N GLY A 250 7.70 0.88 -8.10
CA GLY A 250 8.51 -0.28 -8.48
C GLY A 250 8.04 -1.04 -9.72
N MET A 251 6.84 -0.81 -10.23
CA MET A 251 6.31 -1.54 -11.39
C MET A 251 7.16 -1.40 -12.68
N LEU A 252 7.94 -0.34 -12.78
CA LEU A 252 8.87 -0.08 -13.90
C LEU A 252 10.33 -0.36 -13.52
N GLY A 253 10.58 -1.23 -12.52
CA GLY A 253 11.93 -1.61 -12.08
C GLY A 253 12.71 -0.51 -11.37
N SER A 254 12.09 0.61 -11.03
CA SER A 254 12.74 1.74 -10.37
C SER A 254 12.10 2.00 -9.01
N CYS A 255 12.91 2.09 -7.97
CA CYS A 255 12.44 2.55 -6.66
C CYS A 255 12.27 4.08 -6.64
N GLN A 256 11.35 4.55 -5.81
CA GLN A 256 11.15 5.95 -5.49
C GLN A 256 11.20 6.14 -3.99
N ILE A 257 11.65 7.29 -3.52
CA ILE A 257 11.64 7.63 -2.11
C ILE A 257 10.21 7.96 -1.68
N GLN A 258 9.70 7.21 -0.70
CA GLN A 258 8.32 7.36 -0.19
C GLN A 258 8.23 8.21 1.06
N TYR A 259 9.34 8.60 1.68
CA TYR A 259 9.42 9.34 2.95
C TYR A 259 8.56 8.71 4.04
N ILE A 260 8.97 7.53 4.51
CA ILE A 260 8.33 6.85 5.64
C ILE A 260 8.83 7.50 6.92
N ILE A 261 7.93 8.10 7.70
CA ILE A 261 8.28 8.85 8.92
C ILE A 261 7.74 8.11 10.13
N GLU A 262 8.64 7.61 10.97
CA GLU A 262 8.32 6.92 12.21
C GLU A 262 7.98 7.91 13.35
N SER A 263 7.42 7.40 14.44
CA SER A 263 6.98 8.23 15.57
C SER A 263 8.12 8.97 16.30
N ASP A 264 9.37 8.56 16.09
CA ASP A 264 10.58 9.22 16.62
C ASP A 264 11.20 10.24 15.65
N GLY A 265 10.56 10.42 14.48
CA GLY A 265 11.02 11.33 13.44
C GLY A 265 12.03 10.73 12.47
N ASN A 266 12.49 9.51 12.64
CA ASN A 266 13.36 8.85 11.68
C ASN A 266 12.65 8.64 10.34
N VAL A 267 13.39 8.89 9.24
CA VAL A 267 12.86 8.87 7.87
C VAL A 267 13.54 7.76 7.07
N TYR A 268 12.72 6.99 6.35
CA TYR A 268 13.16 5.85 5.55
C TYR A 268 12.62 5.94 4.11
N PRO A 269 13.31 5.31 3.13
CA PRO A 269 12.95 5.42 1.71
C PRO A 269 11.73 4.59 1.30
N CYS A 270 11.42 3.51 2.02
CA CYS A 270 10.39 2.55 1.65
C CYS A 270 9.81 1.86 2.88
N ASP A 271 8.50 1.59 2.86
CA ASP A 271 7.79 0.93 3.95
C ASP A 271 8.31 -0.48 4.24
N PHE A 272 8.64 -1.23 3.19
CA PHE A 272 9.23 -2.57 3.29
C PHE A 272 10.70 -2.61 3.74
N TYR A 273 11.37 -1.48 3.73
CA TYR A 273 12.78 -1.31 4.08
C TYR A 273 12.99 -0.18 5.09
N ALA A 274 12.03 -0.02 6.02
CA ALA A 274 12.19 0.90 7.14
C ALA A 274 13.10 0.27 8.21
N LEU A 275 14.36 -0.03 7.83
CA LEU A 275 15.42 -0.66 8.62
C LEU A 275 16.51 0.34 8.96
N ASP A 276 17.24 0.12 10.06
CA ASP A 276 18.26 1.06 10.54
C ASP A 276 19.33 1.39 9.50
N CYS A 277 19.74 0.41 8.68
CA CYS A 277 20.72 0.61 7.60
C CYS A 277 20.19 1.48 6.45
N TYR A 278 18.89 1.66 6.31
CA TYR A 278 18.27 2.52 5.29
C TYR A 278 17.72 3.84 5.85
N ARG A 279 18.07 4.20 7.10
CA ARG A 279 17.67 5.48 7.66
C ARG A 279 18.32 6.62 6.88
N MET A 280 17.50 7.48 6.27
CA MET A 280 17.97 8.62 5.48
C MET A 280 18.29 9.86 6.34
N GLY A 281 17.69 9.98 7.53
CA GLY A 281 17.84 11.09 8.45
C GLY A 281 16.72 11.15 9.48
N ASN A 282 16.56 12.30 10.12
CA ASN A 282 15.49 12.56 11.08
C ASN A 282 14.76 13.87 10.73
N ILE A 283 13.43 13.86 10.75
CA ILE A 283 12.59 14.99 10.34
C ILE A 283 12.80 16.23 11.23
N LEU A 284 13.34 16.07 12.43
CA LEU A 284 13.64 17.19 13.35
C LEU A 284 14.90 17.96 12.95
N THR A 285 15.90 17.28 12.39
CA THR A 285 17.23 17.83 12.13
C THR A 285 17.56 18.02 10.66
N ASP A 286 16.95 17.23 9.77
CA ASP A 286 17.36 17.15 8.38
C ASP A 286 16.25 17.60 7.43
N GLU A 287 16.62 18.26 6.31
CA GLU A 287 15.69 18.66 5.27
C GLU A 287 15.37 17.50 4.33
N LEU A 288 14.11 17.43 3.82
CA LEU A 288 13.64 16.35 2.96
C LEU A 288 14.46 16.21 1.66
N ASP A 289 14.86 17.32 1.07
CA ASP A 289 15.69 17.30 -0.15
C ASP A 289 17.11 16.80 0.17
N THR A 290 17.70 17.21 1.29
CA THR A 290 19.01 16.71 1.74
C THR A 290 18.97 15.20 1.99
N MET A 291 17.90 14.71 2.64
CA MET A 291 17.71 13.27 2.85
C MET A 291 17.62 12.51 1.51
N ARG A 292 16.91 13.05 0.53
CA ARG A 292 16.74 12.43 -0.79
C ARG A 292 18.04 12.39 -1.59
N GLU A 293 18.86 13.43 -1.47
CA GLU A 293 20.15 13.55 -2.17
C GLU A 293 21.26 12.81 -1.44
N GLY A 294 21.07 12.41 -0.19
CA GLY A 294 22.01 11.69 0.63
C GLY A 294 22.34 10.28 0.08
N GLU A 295 23.51 9.78 0.44
CA GLU A 295 24.07 8.51 -0.04
C GLU A 295 23.10 7.34 0.17
N THR A 296 22.51 7.19 1.37
CA THR A 296 21.57 6.12 1.71
C THR A 296 20.37 6.09 0.74
N ALA A 297 19.79 7.25 0.45
CA ALA A 297 18.66 7.36 -0.48
C ALA A 297 19.09 7.04 -1.92
N GLN A 298 20.23 7.57 -2.36
CA GLN A 298 20.74 7.37 -3.72
C GLN A 298 21.14 5.90 -3.96
N GLU A 299 21.75 5.24 -2.99
CA GLU A 299 22.02 3.80 -3.07
C GLU A 299 20.74 2.98 -3.07
N PHE A 300 19.75 3.36 -2.26
CA PHE A 300 18.46 2.67 -2.21
C PHE A 300 17.73 2.69 -3.55
N ILE A 301 17.71 3.81 -4.27
CA ILE A 301 17.01 3.93 -5.57
C ILE A 301 17.87 3.44 -6.76
N ARG A 302 19.16 3.19 -6.55
CA ARG A 302 20.04 2.69 -7.62
C ARG A 302 19.47 1.40 -8.20
N LYS A 303 19.37 1.35 -9.51
CA LYS A 303 18.97 0.13 -10.22
C LYS A 303 20.02 -0.97 -10.02
N PRO A 304 19.62 -2.25 -9.95
CA PRO A 304 20.57 -3.34 -9.92
C PRO A 304 21.45 -3.30 -11.20
N GLU A 305 22.71 -3.67 -11.07
CA GLU A 305 23.66 -3.68 -12.18
C GLU A 305 23.25 -4.64 -13.31
N SER A 306 22.51 -5.71 -12.96
CA SER A 306 21.99 -6.68 -13.93
C SER A 306 20.58 -7.13 -13.57
N LEU A 307 19.80 -7.42 -14.60
CA LEU A 307 18.52 -8.11 -14.47
C LEU A 307 18.75 -9.63 -14.41
N ASP A 308 17.79 -10.36 -13.88
CA ASP A 308 17.78 -11.83 -13.94
C ASP A 308 17.80 -12.32 -15.41
N ASN A 309 18.41 -13.47 -15.65
CA ASN A 309 18.51 -14.04 -17.00
C ASN A 309 17.15 -14.23 -17.69
N ILE A 310 16.11 -14.57 -16.93
CA ILE A 310 14.76 -14.67 -17.46
C ILE A 310 14.21 -13.32 -17.91
N CYS A 311 14.55 -12.24 -17.20
CA CYS A 311 14.13 -10.88 -17.56
C CYS A 311 14.83 -10.40 -18.85
N LEU A 312 16.11 -10.73 -19.05
CA LEU A 312 16.86 -10.35 -20.26
C LEU A 312 16.27 -10.95 -21.54
N LYS A 313 15.61 -12.10 -21.43
CA LYS A 313 14.94 -12.79 -22.56
C LYS A 313 13.43 -12.48 -22.66
N CYS A 314 12.91 -11.70 -21.73
CA CYS A 314 11.47 -11.44 -21.63
C CYS A 314 11.03 -10.34 -22.61
N ARG A 315 10.01 -10.60 -23.42
CA ARG A 315 9.44 -9.57 -24.35
C ARG A 315 8.85 -8.35 -23.62
N PHE A 316 8.53 -8.48 -22.34
CA PHE A 316 7.98 -7.41 -21.51
C PHE A 316 9.05 -6.69 -20.67
N VAL A 317 10.33 -6.95 -20.89
CA VAL A 317 11.40 -6.33 -20.08
C VAL A 317 11.33 -4.80 -20.09
N ASN A 318 10.99 -4.19 -21.21
CA ASN A 318 10.83 -2.74 -21.34
C ASN A 318 9.62 -2.17 -20.56
N ILE A 319 8.69 -3.02 -20.15
CA ILE A 319 7.52 -2.64 -19.36
C ILE A 319 7.83 -2.72 -17.87
N CYS A 320 8.35 -3.86 -17.39
CA CYS A 320 8.51 -4.08 -15.95
C CYS A 320 9.94 -3.92 -15.43
N GLN A 321 10.98 -4.06 -16.29
CA GLN A 321 12.40 -3.90 -15.94
C GLN A 321 12.81 -4.63 -14.64
N GLY A 322 12.26 -5.84 -14.40
CA GLY A 322 12.50 -6.63 -13.20
C GLY A 322 11.55 -6.32 -12.02
N ASN A 323 10.68 -5.33 -12.15
CA ASN A 323 9.67 -4.95 -11.15
C ASN A 323 10.28 -4.50 -9.80
N CYS A 324 9.49 -4.44 -8.73
CA CYS A 324 9.94 -4.06 -7.40
C CYS A 324 10.92 -5.08 -6.81
N LYS A 325 12.08 -4.61 -6.34
CA LYS A 325 13.11 -5.48 -5.75
C LYS A 325 12.61 -6.32 -4.56
N ARG A 326 11.62 -5.83 -3.81
CA ARG A 326 11.03 -6.57 -2.67
C ARG A 326 10.08 -7.67 -3.13
N MET A 327 9.51 -7.53 -4.32
CA MET A 327 8.56 -8.50 -4.88
C MET A 327 9.23 -9.59 -5.73
N LYS A 328 10.54 -9.54 -5.92
CA LYS A 328 11.26 -10.42 -6.82
C LYS A 328 10.97 -11.91 -6.57
N SER A 329 11.07 -12.36 -5.33
CA SER A 329 10.88 -13.78 -4.96
C SER A 329 9.46 -14.30 -5.16
N ILE A 330 8.46 -13.41 -5.19
CA ILE A 330 7.06 -13.79 -5.45
C ILE A 330 6.69 -13.66 -6.94
N LEU A 331 7.56 -13.08 -7.75
CA LEU A 331 7.35 -12.94 -9.19
C LEU A 331 8.19 -13.93 -9.99
N ILE A 332 9.40 -14.26 -9.52
CA ILE A 332 10.39 -15.04 -10.27
C ILE A 332 10.87 -16.21 -9.41
N ASP A 333 10.86 -17.40 -9.99
CA ASP A 333 11.52 -18.61 -9.49
C ASP A 333 12.25 -19.29 -10.64
N LYS A 334 13.60 -19.28 -10.60
CA LYS A 334 14.49 -19.82 -11.64
C LYS A 334 14.12 -19.33 -13.04
N ASP A 335 13.56 -20.21 -13.86
CA ASP A 335 13.17 -19.96 -15.25
C ASP A 335 11.66 -19.65 -15.42
N TYR A 336 10.95 -19.34 -14.32
CA TYR A 336 9.53 -19.02 -14.32
C TYR A 336 9.27 -17.64 -13.75
N CYS A 337 8.47 -16.82 -14.46
CA CYS A 337 8.01 -15.53 -13.99
C CYS A 337 6.48 -15.45 -14.07
N GLY A 338 5.82 -15.40 -12.90
CA GLY A 338 4.36 -15.32 -12.82
C GLY A 338 3.78 -14.03 -13.42
N TYR A 339 4.51 -12.92 -13.32
CA TYR A 339 4.10 -11.65 -13.93
C TYR A 339 4.20 -11.69 -15.46
N GLN A 340 5.28 -12.30 -16.02
CA GLN A 340 5.39 -12.51 -17.46
C GLN A 340 4.22 -13.37 -17.97
N MET A 341 3.94 -14.49 -17.31
CA MET A 341 2.83 -15.39 -17.69
C MET A 341 1.48 -14.66 -17.69
N PHE A 342 1.25 -13.83 -16.68
CA PHE A 342 0.05 -13.01 -16.63
C PHE A 342 -0.03 -12.00 -17.79
N LEU A 343 1.07 -11.32 -18.11
CA LEU A 343 1.12 -10.38 -19.23
C LEU A 343 0.96 -11.07 -20.58
N GLU A 344 1.54 -12.27 -20.78
CA GLU A 344 1.38 -13.03 -22.04
C GLU A 344 -0.10 -13.23 -22.40
N GLU A 345 -0.94 -13.49 -21.42
CA GLU A 345 -2.37 -13.73 -21.65
C GLU A 345 -3.21 -12.44 -21.70
N THR A 346 -2.76 -11.36 -21.09
CA THR A 346 -3.64 -10.20 -20.83
C THR A 346 -3.22 -8.92 -21.51
N TYR A 347 -1.95 -8.80 -21.95
CA TYR A 347 -1.42 -7.52 -22.42
C TYR A 347 -2.20 -6.92 -23.59
N GLN A 348 -2.67 -7.76 -24.54
CA GLN A 348 -3.41 -7.29 -25.70
C GLN A 348 -4.74 -6.62 -25.31
N ILE A 349 -5.40 -7.19 -24.29
CA ILE A 349 -6.67 -6.65 -23.78
C ILE A 349 -6.41 -5.32 -23.07
N PHE A 350 -5.42 -5.27 -22.16
CA PHE A 350 -5.06 -4.02 -21.48
C PHE A 350 -4.64 -2.92 -22.47
N TYR A 351 -3.89 -3.28 -23.52
CA TYR A 351 -3.49 -2.35 -24.56
C TYR A 351 -4.70 -1.79 -25.34
N THR A 352 -5.68 -2.63 -25.65
CA THR A 352 -6.92 -2.21 -26.32
C THR A 352 -7.70 -1.26 -25.42
N ILE A 353 -7.91 -1.62 -24.15
CA ILE A 353 -8.59 -0.74 -23.16
C ILE A 353 -7.85 0.59 -23.01
N ALA A 354 -6.51 0.56 -22.93
CA ALA A 354 -5.70 1.76 -22.83
C ALA A 354 -5.87 2.71 -24.02
N LYS A 355 -5.97 2.16 -25.23
CA LYS A 355 -6.26 2.95 -26.45
C LYS A 355 -7.65 3.57 -26.42
N GLU A 356 -8.68 2.81 -26.05
CA GLU A 356 -10.05 3.30 -25.94
C GLU A 356 -10.19 4.46 -24.94
N LEU A 357 -9.45 4.42 -23.84
CA LEU A 357 -9.46 5.47 -22.80
C LEU A 357 -8.56 6.68 -23.12
N SER A 358 -7.74 6.61 -24.19
CA SER A 358 -6.85 7.71 -24.59
C SER A 358 -7.49 8.64 -25.62
N TYR A 359 -8.71 8.33 -26.06
CA TYR A 359 -9.57 9.17 -26.90
C TYR A 359 -10.68 9.77 -26.04
#